data_d9432360226cf4e9765665fed080b3d3
#
_entry.id   d9432360226cf4e9765665fed080b3d3
#
_cell.length_a   1.000
_cell.length_b   1.000
_cell.length_c   1.000
_cell.angle_alpha   90.00
_cell.angle_beta   90.00
_cell.angle_gamma   90.00
#
_symmetry.space_group_name_H-M   'P 1'
#
loop_
_entity.id
_entity.type
_entity.pdbx_description
1 polymer ?
#
loop_
_entity_poly.entity_id
_entity_poly.type
_entity_poly.pdbx_seq_one_letter_code
_entity_poly.pdbx_strand_id
1 'polypeptide(L)'
;MFALRIAALVAAVLATGLTAGVFYAYAISVMPALNRSDDRTIVDVMQKINVVIVNPWFMIAFLGTVAFGILAAVLHLGREHRATLVWIAIALALNVIAFAVTAGFNVPLNDQLAAAGDPAQIADMAAVRANYEAAWVRYNVIRAVVHTLAFLVLCGALFAAGVQQGKAEAAGSAQGVTAYAAPAGLGAPHAAAHTR
;
A
#
# COMPACT_ATOMS: atom_id res chain seq x y z
N MET A 1 16.89 13.09 4.15
CA MET A 1 15.55 12.73 4.67
C MET A 1 14.49 12.64 3.57
N PHE A 2 14.44 13.55 2.58
CA PHE A 2 13.46 13.52 1.49
C PHE A 2 13.48 12.21 0.71
N ALA A 3 14.63 11.77 0.20
CA ALA A 3 14.78 10.53 -0.56
C ALA A 3 14.25 9.29 0.20
N LEU A 4 14.50 9.20 1.51
CA LEU A 4 14.04 8.08 2.32
C LEU A 4 12.49 8.09 2.46
N ARG A 5 11.87 9.26 2.61
CA ARG A 5 10.41 9.41 2.65
C ARG A 5 9.78 8.94 1.35
N ILE A 6 10.31 9.39 0.22
CA ILE A 6 9.81 8.98 -1.11
C ILE A 6 10.03 7.48 -1.34
N ALA A 7 11.20 6.95 -0.99
CA ALA A 7 11.48 5.51 -1.12
C ALA A 7 10.49 4.65 -0.31
N ALA A 8 10.21 5.03 0.95
CA ALA A 8 9.24 4.32 1.78
C ALA A 8 7.82 4.41 1.21
N LEU A 9 7.42 5.58 0.70
CA LEU A 9 6.11 5.77 0.10
C LEU A 9 5.97 4.98 -1.22
N VAL A 10 6.99 4.98 -2.08
CA VAL A 10 7.03 4.16 -3.30
C VAL A 10 6.97 2.68 -2.97
N ALA A 11 7.70 2.22 -1.94
CA ALA A 11 7.62 0.83 -1.49
C ALA A 11 6.21 0.44 -1.03
N ALA A 12 5.52 1.35 -0.28
CA ALA A 12 4.13 1.14 0.12
C ALA A 12 3.17 1.08 -1.09
N VAL A 13 3.34 1.97 -2.08
CA VAL A 13 2.57 1.98 -3.33
C VAL A 13 2.75 0.66 -4.09
N LEU A 14 4.00 0.23 -4.29
CA LEU A 14 4.32 -1.00 -5.01
C LEU A 14 3.76 -2.24 -4.29
N ALA A 15 3.99 -2.36 -2.99
CA ALA A 15 3.49 -3.48 -2.20
C ALA A 15 1.95 -3.58 -2.26
N THR A 16 1.26 -2.44 -2.10
CA THR A 16 -0.21 -2.39 -2.14
C THR A 16 -0.74 -2.67 -3.55
N GLY A 17 -0.11 -2.12 -4.60
CA GLY A 17 -0.51 -2.33 -5.99
C GLY A 17 -0.34 -3.78 -6.43
N LEU A 18 0.78 -4.43 -6.10
CA LEU A 18 1.02 -5.85 -6.39
C LEU A 18 0.00 -6.74 -5.67
N THR A 19 -0.27 -6.47 -4.39
CA THR A 19 -1.25 -7.23 -3.60
C THR A 19 -2.68 -7.03 -4.14
N ALA A 20 -3.06 -5.79 -4.47
CA ALA A 20 -4.34 -5.47 -5.11
C ALA A 20 -4.48 -6.22 -6.45
N GLY A 21 -3.43 -6.23 -7.27
CA GLY A 21 -3.39 -6.92 -8.56
C GLY A 21 -3.61 -8.41 -8.44
N VAL A 22 -2.99 -9.09 -7.46
CA VAL A 22 -3.22 -10.51 -7.19
C VAL A 22 -4.69 -10.76 -6.86
N PHE A 23 -5.29 -10.07 -5.88
CA PHE A 23 -6.69 -10.29 -5.51
C PHE A 23 -7.65 -9.93 -6.63
N TYR A 24 -7.35 -8.90 -7.40
CA TYR A 24 -8.13 -8.51 -8.57
C TYR A 24 -8.10 -9.59 -9.65
N ALA A 25 -6.92 -10.14 -9.98
CA ALA A 25 -6.78 -11.23 -10.95
C ALA A 25 -7.60 -12.46 -10.55
N TYR A 26 -7.61 -12.80 -9.24
CA TYR A 26 -8.46 -13.88 -8.73
C TYR A 26 -9.95 -13.56 -8.91
N ALA A 27 -10.37 -12.32 -8.65
CA ALA A 27 -11.78 -11.93 -8.75
C ALA A 27 -12.30 -11.97 -10.18
N ILE A 28 -11.50 -11.53 -11.17
CA ILE A 28 -11.96 -11.37 -12.56
C ILE A 28 -11.62 -12.54 -13.48
N SER A 29 -10.66 -13.38 -13.12
CA SER A 29 -10.15 -14.44 -14.01
C SER A 29 -10.09 -15.79 -13.34
N VAL A 30 -9.31 -15.96 -12.26
CA VAL A 30 -9.03 -17.27 -11.68
C VAL A 30 -10.31 -17.94 -11.15
N MET A 31 -11.04 -17.26 -10.25
CA MET A 31 -12.25 -17.84 -9.67
C MET A 31 -13.40 -17.99 -10.68
N PRO A 32 -13.66 -17.06 -11.61
CA PRO A 32 -14.61 -17.29 -12.69
C PRO A 32 -14.27 -18.47 -13.62
N ALA A 33 -12.98 -18.74 -13.85
CA ALA A 33 -12.56 -19.91 -14.61
C ALA A 33 -12.77 -21.21 -13.83
N LEU A 34 -12.36 -21.23 -12.57
CA LEU A 34 -12.54 -22.40 -11.69
C LEU A 34 -14.02 -22.69 -11.43
N ASN A 35 -14.87 -21.67 -11.34
CA ASN A 35 -16.32 -21.87 -11.17
C ASN A 35 -16.97 -22.67 -12.31
N ARG A 36 -16.37 -22.68 -13.50
CA ARG A 36 -16.81 -23.47 -14.66
C ARG A 36 -16.23 -24.88 -14.70
N SER A 37 -15.38 -25.24 -13.74
CA SER A 37 -14.79 -26.56 -13.60
C SER A 37 -15.64 -27.45 -12.69
N ASP A 38 -15.34 -28.74 -12.67
CA ASP A 38 -15.93 -29.68 -11.73
C ASP A 38 -15.46 -29.43 -10.28
N ASP A 39 -16.21 -29.96 -9.32
CA ASP A 39 -15.98 -29.74 -7.89
C ASP A 39 -14.60 -30.20 -7.42
N ARG A 40 -14.10 -31.29 -7.98
CA ARG A 40 -12.78 -31.83 -7.64
C ARG A 40 -11.68 -30.91 -8.12
N THR A 41 -11.79 -30.37 -9.33
CA THR A 41 -10.81 -29.45 -9.91
C THR A 41 -10.69 -28.17 -9.08
N ILE A 42 -11.80 -27.57 -8.68
CA ILE A 42 -11.73 -26.34 -7.87
C ILE A 42 -11.12 -26.62 -6.48
N VAL A 43 -11.50 -27.71 -5.81
CA VAL A 43 -10.95 -28.06 -4.50
C VAL A 43 -9.45 -28.33 -4.59
N ASP A 44 -9.01 -29.19 -5.52
CA ASP A 44 -7.59 -29.56 -5.71
C ASP A 44 -6.72 -28.34 -6.07
N VAL A 45 -7.18 -27.54 -7.02
CA VAL A 45 -6.42 -26.35 -7.46
C VAL A 45 -6.32 -25.32 -6.33
N MET A 46 -7.41 -25.05 -5.61
CA MET A 46 -7.39 -24.06 -4.52
C MET A 46 -6.56 -24.53 -3.33
N GLN A 47 -6.55 -25.83 -2.98
CA GLN A 47 -5.63 -26.37 -1.98
C GLN A 47 -4.17 -26.12 -2.38
N LYS A 48 -3.79 -26.42 -3.63
CA LYS A 48 -2.44 -26.20 -4.15
C LYS A 48 -2.06 -24.72 -4.16
N ILE A 49 -2.97 -23.84 -4.60
CA ILE A 49 -2.76 -22.40 -4.62
C ILE A 49 -2.51 -21.88 -3.19
N ASN A 50 -3.31 -22.30 -2.21
CA ASN A 50 -3.19 -21.84 -0.83
C ASN A 50 -1.83 -22.20 -0.21
N VAL A 51 -1.19 -23.27 -0.65
CA VAL A 51 0.18 -23.63 -0.26
C VAL A 51 1.21 -22.80 -1.02
N VAL A 52 1.10 -22.72 -2.34
CA VAL A 52 2.11 -22.08 -3.20
C VAL A 52 2.13 -20.56 -3.02
N ILE A 53 0.98 -19.92 -2.72
CA ILE A 53 0.92 -18.46 -2.54
C ILE A 53 1.71 -18.00 -1.31
N VAL A 54 1.93 -18.85 -0.32
CA VAL A 54 2.75 -18.53 0.87
C VAL A 54 4.23 -18.67 0.51
N ASN A 55 4.70 -17.82 -0.39
CA ASN A 55 6.08 -17.73 -0.83
C ASN A 55 6.66 -16.33 -0.52
N PRO A 56 7.99 -16.16 -0.48
CA PRO A 56 8.60 -14.89 -0.11
C PRO A 56 8.16 -13.69 -0.96
N TRP A 57 7.91 -13.87 -2.24
CA TRP A 57 7.53 -12.79 -3.15
C TRP A 57 6.15 -12.22 -2.82
N PHE A 58 5.17 -13.10 -2.60
CA PHE A 58 3.85 -12.68 -2.17
C PHE A 58 3.88 -12.12 -0.74
N MET A 59 4.59 -12.79 0.18
CA MET A 59 4.64 -12.36 1.58
C MET A 59 5.30 -11.00 1.76
N ILE A 60 6.36 -10.67 1.01
CA ILE A 60 6.98 -9.34 1.02
C ILE A 60 5.97 -8.28 0.54
N ALA A 61 5.23 -8.52 -0.54
CA ALA A 61 4.22 -7.58 -1.01
C ALA A 61 3.07 -7.46 0.02
N PHE A 62 2.51 -8.57 0.47
CA PHE A 62 1.35 -8.60 1.36
C PHE A 62 1.63 -7.97 2.74
N LEU A 63 2.68 -8.40 3.43
CA LEU A 63 3.09 -7.81 4.71
C LEU A 63 3.64 -6.39 4.52
N GLY A 64 4.27 -6.14 3.38
CA GLY A 64 4.79 -4.84 2.99
C GLY A 64 3.71 -3.76 2.87
N THR A 65 2.45 -4.12 2.57
CA THR A 65 1.34 -3.14 2.55
C THR A 65 1.20 -2.39 3.87
N VAL A 66 1.35 -3.09 4.99
CA VAL A 66 1.26 -2.52 6.34
C VAL A 66 2.63 -2.00 6.79
N ALA A 67 3.71 -2.79 6.63
CA ALA A 67 5.04 -2.43 7.13
C ALA A 67 5.58 -1.15 6.47
N PHE A 68 5.54 -1.05 5.14
CA PHE A 68 5.97 0.16 4.43
C PHE A 68 4.99 1.33 4.65
N GLY A 69 3.69 1.05 4.85
CA GLY A 69 2.71 2.05 5.24
C GLY A 69 3.04 2.70 6.58
N ILE A 70 3.38 1.90 7.59
CA ILE A 70 3.83 2.37 8.91
C ILE A 70 5.14 3.16 8.77
N LEU A 71 6.13 2.63 8.05
CA LEU A 71 7.40 3.32 7.82
C LEU A 71 7.18 4.69 7.15
N ALA A 72 6.37 4.74 6.10
CA ALA A 72 6.01 5.98 5.43
C ALA A 72 5.32 6.95 6.39
N ALA A 73 4.36 6.50 7.20
CA ALA A 73 3.67 7.34 8.18
C ALA A 73 4.64 7.93 9.20
N VAL A 74 5.52 7.12 9.79
CA VAL A 74 6.53 7.58 10.77
C VAL A 74 7.45 8.64 10.19
N LEU A 75 7.91 8.43 8.95
CA LEU A 75 8.78 9.39 8.26
C LEU A 75 8.07 10.72 7.88
N HIS A 76 6.73 10.79 7.93
CA HIS A 76 5.92 11.96 7.60
C HIS A 76 5.25 12.60 8.83
N LEU A 77 5.67 12.31 10.06
CA LEU A 77 5.08 12.88 11.29
C LEU A 77 5.33 14.39 11.46
N GLY A 78 6.23 15.01 10.69
CA GLY A 78 6.50 16.44 10.73
C GLY A 78 5.28 17.30 10.35
N ARG A 79 5.13 18.48 10.99
CA ARG A 79 4.00 19.39 10.74
C ARG A 79 3.89 19.79 9.27
N GLU A 80 5.01 19.94 8.61
CA GLU A 80 5.14 20.29 7.19
C GLU A 80 4.62 19.19 6.24
N HIS A 81 4.47 17.95 6.74
CA HIS A 81 4.02 16.79 5.95
C HIS A 81 2.60 16.33 6.26
N ARG A 82 1.83 17.10 7.06
CA ARG A 82 0.49 16.67 7.55
C ARG A 82 -0.46 16.29 6.43
N ALA A 83 -0.46 16.98 5.29
CA ALA A 83 -1.32 16.64 4.17
C ALA A 83 -0.99 15.25 3.60
N THR A 84 0.28 14.96 3.34
CA THR A 84 0.73 13.64 2.89
C THR A 84 0.46 12.56 3.94
N LEU A 85 0.69 12.87 5.23
CA LEU A 85 0.44 11.93 6.33
C LEU A 85 -1.02 11.50 6.41
N VAL A 86 -1.98 12.40 6.18
CA VAL A 86 -3.41 12.05 6.17
C VAL A 86 -3.73 11.02 5.08
N TRP A 87 -3.20 11.19 3.87
CA TRP A 87 -3.35 10.21 2.80
C TRP A 87 -2.75 8.86 3.16
N ILE A 88 -1.53 8.85 3.73
CA ILE A 88 -0.86 7.62 4.18
C ILE A 88 -1.68 6.93 5.28
N ALA A 89 -2.20 7.68 6.24
CA ALA A 89 -2.99 7.12 7.35
C ALA A 89 -4.30 6.46 6.85
N ILE A 90 -4.99 7.09 5.89
CA ILE A 90 -6.19 6.51 5.27
C ILE A 90 -5.82 5.21 4.55
N ALA A 91 -4.78 5.20 3.75
CA ALA A 91 -4.34 4.01 3.02
C ALA A 91 -3.89 2.88 3.96
N LEU A 92 -3.16 3.22 5.03
CA LEU A 92 -2.75 2.26 6.05
C LEU A 92 -3.97 1.64 6.76
N ALA A 93 -4.97 2.43 7.11
CA ALA A 93 -6.21 1.93 7.69
C ALA A 93 -6.92 0.94 6.74
N LEU A 94 -7.01 1.27 5.44
CA LEU A 94 -7.57 0.37 4.43
C LEU A 94 -6.77 -0.93 4.32
N ASN A 95 -5.44 -0.86 4.27
CA ASN A 95 -4.59 -2.06 4.23
C ASN A 95 -4.74 -2.93 5.49
N VAL A 96 -4.85 -2.33 6.67
CA VAL A 96 -5.11 -3.05 7.92
C VAL A 96 -6.49 -3.74 7.89
N ILE A 97 -7.52 -3.08 7.37
CA ILE A 97 -8.85 -3.68 7.18
C ILE A 97 -8.76 -4.90 6.24
N ALA A 98 -8.09 -4.76 5.10
CA ALA A 98 -7.93 -5.87 4.16
C ALA A 98 -7.10 -7.04 4.75
N PHE A 99 -6.09 -6.72 5.55
CA PHE A 99 -5.33 -7.70 6.31
C PHE A 99 -6.22 -8.45 7.32
N ALA A 100 -7.06 -7.73 8.06
CA ALA A 100 -8.02 -8.32 9.00
C ALA A 100 -9.05 -9.22 8.30
N VAL A 101 -9.54 -8.84 7.11
CA VAL A 101 -10.41 -9.69 6.29
C VAL A 101 -9.67 -10.97 5.87
N THR A 102 -8.39 -10.87 5.50
CA THR A 102 -7.59 -12.05 5.16
C THR A 102 -7.47 -13.01 6.35
N ALA A 103 -7.03 -12.50 7.51
CA ALA A 103 -6.80 -13.30 8.70
C ALA A 103 -8.10 -13.85 9.32
N GLY A 104 -9.18 -13.07 9.28
CA GLY A 104 -10.45 -13.45 9.91
C GLY A 104 -11.37 -14.32 9.05
N PHE A 105 -11.20 -14.31 7.73
CA PHE A 105 -12.13 -15.00 6.83
C PHE A 105 -11.44 -15.89 5.79
N ASN A 106 -10.52 -15.35 4.96
CA ASN A 106 -9.94 -16.17 3.89
C ASN A 106 -9.00 -17.24 4.41
N VAL A 107 -8.16 -16.95 5.44
CA VAL A 107 -7.27 -17.96 6.04
C VAL A 107 -8.09 -19.09 6.71
N PRO A 108 -9.08 -18.83 7.58
CA PRO A 108 -9.92 -19.90 8.12
C PRO A 108 -10.63 -20.75 7.05
N LEU A 109 -11.10 -20.16 5.95
CA LEU A 109 -11.67 -20.90 4.83
C LEU A 109 -10.62 -21.76 4.14
N ASN A 110 -9.40 -21.27 3.95
CA ASN A 110 -8.30 -22.06 3.39
C ASN A 110 -7.93 -23.24 4.31
N ASP A 111 -7.93 -23.02 5.62
CA ASP A 111 -7.66 -24.08 6.61
C ASP A 111 -8.76 -25.15 6.59
N GLN A 112 -10.03 -24.75 6.47
CA GLN A 112 -11.15 -25.68 6.31
C GLN A 112 -11.01 -26.50 5.02
N LEU A 113 -10.62 -25.85 3.91
CA LEU A 113 -10.40 -26.53 2.64
C LEU A 113 -9.24 -27.53 2.73
N ALA A 114 -8.16 -27.18 3.41
CA ALA A 114 -7.02 -28.07 3.65
C ALA A 114 -7.40 -29.26 4.56
N ALA A 115 -8.21 -29.02 5.58
CA ALA A 115 -8.70 -30.06 6.50
C ALA A 115 -9.63 -31.09 5.85
N ALA A 116 -10.20 -30.79 4.67
CA ALA A 116 -10.97 -31.75 3.89
C ALA A 116 -10.13 -32.94 3.37
N GLY A 117 -8.78 -32.80 3.36
CA GLY A 117 -7.84 -33.84 3.01
C GLY A 117 -7.61 -34.02 1.51
N ASP A 118 -7.13 -35.21 1.13
CA ASP A 118 -6.81 -35.50 -0.27
C ASP A 118 -8.06 -35.50 -1.15
N PRO A 119 -8.12 -34.72 -2.20
CA PRO A 119 -9.24 -34.68 -3.14
C PRO A 119 -9.58 -36.01 -3.78
N ALA A 120 -8.64 -36.98 -3.79
CA ALA A 120 -8.94 -38.32 -4.27
C ALA A 120 -9.81 -39.14 -3.31
N GLN A 121 -9.87 -38.78 -2.04
CA GLN A 121 -10.53 -39.52 -0.96
C GLN A 121 -11.75 -38.79 -0.36
N ILE A 122 -12.06 -37.59 -0.80
CA ILE A 122 -13.23 -36.81 -0.33
C ILE A 122 -14.51 -37.45 -0.89
N ALA A 123 -15.39 -37.90 -0.01
CA ALA A 123 -16.63 -38.56 -0.38
C ALA A 123 -17.68 -37.58 -0.96
N ASP A 124 -17.75 -36.34 -0.44
CA ASP A 124 -18.70 -35.32 -0.89
C ASP A 124 -17.97 -34.03 -1.28
N MET A 125 -17.48 -34.01 -2.51
CA MET A 125 -16.80 -32.83 -3.09
C MET A 125 -17.72 -31.61 -3.24
N ALA A 126 -18.99 -31.85 -3.56
CA ALA A 126 -19.95 -30.77 -3.74
C ALA A 126 -20.19 -30.02 -2.44
N ALA A 127 -20.29 -30.70 -1.31
CA ALA A 127 -20.42 -30.09 0.00
C ALA A 127 -19.17 -29.29 0.39
N VAL A 128 -17.95 -29.83 0.14
CA VAL A 128 -16.69 -29.12 0.41
C VAL A 128 -16.62 -27.82 -0.41
N ARG A 129 -16.91 -27.87 -1.69
CA ARG A 129 -16.97 -26.71 -2.58
C ARG A 129 -18.00 -25.69 -2.10
N ALA A 130 -19.23 -26.12 -1.81
CA ALA A 130 -20.33 -25.26 -1.39
C ALA A 130 -20.01 -24.48 -0.11
N ASN A 131 -19.32 -25.10 0.84
CA ASN A 131 -18.91 -24.48 2.10
C ASN A 131 -17.75 -23.50 1.96
N TYR A 132 -16.99 -23.57 0.86
CA TYR A 132 -15.80 -22.79 0.64
C TYR A 132 -15.98 -21.65 -0.38
N GLU A 133 -16.39 -21.98 -1.62
CA GLU A 133 -16.20 -21.13 -2.80
C GLU A 133 -16.88 -19.77 -2.69
N ALA A 134 -18.18 -19.74 -2.42
CA ALA A 134 -18.96 -18.50 -2.43
C ALA A 134 -18.47 -17.51 -1.35
N ALA A 135 -18.15 -18.02 -0.16
CA ALA A 135 -17.65 -17.22 0.93
C ALA A 135 -16.23 -16.69 0.62
N TRP A 136 -15.34 -17.55 0.13
CA TRP A 136 -13.98 -17.18 -0.22
C TRP A 136 -13.94 -16.10 -1.32
N VAL A 137 -14.72 -16.29 -2.38
CA VAL A 137 -14.83 -15.31 -3.48
C VAL A 137 -15.32 -13.96 -2.99
N ARG A 138 -16.37 -13.93 -2.17
CA ARG A 138 -16.89 -12.69 -1.59
C ARG A 138 -15.81 -11.92 -0.83
N TYR A 139 -15.10 -12.58 0.06
CA TYR A 139 -14.03 -11.93 0.84
C TYR A 139 -12.83 -11.56 -0.03
N ASN A 140 -12.52 -12.34 -1.06
CA ASN A 140 -11.49 -11.96 -2.04
C ASN A 140 -11.85 -10.68 -2.80
N VAL A 141 -13.11 -10.52 -3.23
CA VAL A 141 -13.59 -9.29 -3.89
C VAL A 141 -13.49 -8.09 -2.93
N ILE A 142 -13.86 -8.26 -1.66
CA ILE A 142 -13.69 -7.21 -0.65
C ILE A 142 -12.22 -6.79 -0.55
N ARG A 143 -11.28 -7.74 -0.46
CA ARG A 143 -9.85 -7.45 -0.43
C ARG A 143 -9.37 -6.75 -1.69
N ALA A 144 -9.79 -7.21 -2.86
CA ALA A 144 -9.44 -6.59 -4.14
C ALA A 144 -9.88 -5.11 -4.18
N VAL A 145 -11.11 -4.82 -3.78
CA VAL A 145 -11.64 -3.44 -3.73
C VAL A 145 -10.88 -2.59 -2.71
N VAL A 146 -10.73 -3.09 -1.48
CA VAL A 146 -10.11 -2.32 -0.38
C VAL A 146 -8.62 -2.02 -0.68
N HIS A 147 -7.85 -3.01 -1.17
CA HIS A 147 -6.45 -2.77 -1.57
C HIS A 147 -6.34 -1.85 -2.79
N THR A 148 -7.27 -1.93 -3.74
CA THR A 148 -7.30 -1.01 -4.89
C THR A 148 -7.55 0.43 -4.42
N LEU A 149 -8.49 0.64 -3.51
CA LEU A 149 -8.72 1.97 -2.91
C LEU A 149 -7.48 2.45 -2.14
N ALA A 150 -6.85 1.58 -1.34
CA ALA A 150 -5.61 1.91 -0.63
C ALA A 150 -4.48 2.31 -1.60
N PHE A 151 -4.33 1.59 -2.70
CA PHE A 151 -3.37 1.91 -3.76
C PHE A 151 -3.62 3.30 -4.37
N LEU A 152 -4.86 3.63 -4.74
CA LEU A 152 -5.22 4.93 -5.28
C LEU A 152 -4.95 6.06 -4.28
N VAL A 153 -5.27 5.85 -3.01
CA VAL A 153 -5.00 6.79 -1.92
C VAL A 153 -3.49 7.01 -1.74
N LEU A 154 -2.67 5.95 -1.82
CA LEU A 154 -1.20 6.06 -1.77
C LEU A 154 -0.62 6.80 -2.98
N CYS A 155 -1.19 6.62 -4.17
CA CYS A 155 -0.83 7.43 -5.35
C CYS A 155 -1.13 8.92 -5.09
N GLY A 156 -2.27 9.23 -4.46
CA GLY A 156 -2.59 10.59 -3.99
C GLY A 156 -1.57 11.13 -2.97
N ALA A 157 -1.13 10.29 -2.04
CA ALA A 157 -0.07 10.66 -1.08
C ALA A 157 1.25 11.00 -1.78
N LEU A 158 1.64 10.20 -2.78
CA LEU A 158 2.86 10.43 -3.56
C LEU A 158 2.78 11.74 -4.36
N PHE A 159 1.63 12.01 -4.98
CA PHE A 159 1.38 13.28 -5.65
C PHE A 159 1.45 14.47 -4.69
N ALA A 160 0.81 14.38 -3.52
CA ALA A 160 0.84 15.43 -2.51
C ALA A 160 2.26 15.69 -1.99
N ALA A 161 3.07 14.65 -1.78
CA ALA A 161 4.48 14.78 -1.41
C ALA A 161 5.29 15.52 -2.48
N GLY A 162 5.08 15.21 -3.76
CA GLY A 162 5.73 15.91 -4.86
C GLY A 162 5.37 17.39 -4.95
N VAL A 163 4.09 17.73 -4.80
CA VAL A 163 3.62 19.14 -4.77
C VAL A 163 4.21 19.90 -3.60
N GLN A 164 4.27 19.30 -2.41
CA GLN A 164 4.87 19.93 -1.23
C GLN A 164 6.36 20.22 -1.45
N GLN A 165 7.10 19.29 -2.02
CA GLN A 165 8.52 19.47 -2.33
C GLN A 165 8.74 20.60 -3.33
N GLY A 166 7.99 20.64 -4.43
CA GLY A 166 8.09 21.69 -5.43
C GLY A 166 7.82 23.09 -4.85
N LYS A 167 6.84 23.20 -3.94
CA LYS A 167 6.57 24.49 -3.24
C LYS A 167 7.72 24.89 -2.33
N ALA A 168 8.33 23.97 -1.62
CA ALA A 168 9.47 24.24 -0.74
C ALA A 168 10.71 24.71 -1.53
N GLU A 169 10.99 24.10 -2.66
CA GLU A 169 12.09 24.48 -3.56
C GLU A 169 11.86 25.88 -4.17
N ALA A 170 10.64 26.17 -4.64
CA ALA A 170 10.29 27.49 -5.17
C ALA A 170 10.44 28.60 -4.12
N ALA A 171 10.01 28.35 -2.87
CA ALA A 171 10.17 29.30 -1.78
C ALA A 171 11.64 29.53 -1.41
N GLY A 172 12.46 28.49 -1.38
CA GLY A 172 13.90 28.59 -1.13
C GLY A 172 14.63 29.38 -2.21
N SER A 173 14.28 29.17 -3.48
CA SER A 173 14.83 29.92 -4.61
C SER A 173 14.49 31.40 -4.57
N ALA A 174 13.25 31.75 -4.21
CA ALA A 174 12.83 33.17 -4.06
C ALA A 174 13.58 33.90 -2.93
N GLN A 175 13.81 33.21 -1.81
CA GLN A 175 14.60 33.77 -0.70
C GLN A 175 16.07 33.98 -1.06
N GLY A 176 16.67 33.06 -1.83
CA GLY A 176 18.04 33.18 -2.32
C GLY A 176 18.22 34.40 -3.24
N VAL A 177 17.27 34.65 -4.13
CA VAL A 177 17.30 35.84 -5.04
C VAL A 177 17.18 37.14 -4.25
N THR A 178 16.30 37.21 -3.27
CA THR A 178 16.15 38.45 -2.44
C THR A 178 17.36 38.69 -1.55
N ALA A 179 18.02 37.67 -1.04
CA ALA A 179 19.24 37.80 -0.25
C ALA A 179 20.43 38.34 -1.09
N TYR A 180 20.52 37.93 -2.35
CA TYR A 180 21.56 38.40 -3.29
C TYR A 180 21.29 39.83 -3.79
N ALA A 181 20.03 40.25 -3.87
CA ALA A 181 19.64 41.61 -4.32
C ALA A 181 19.67 42.67 -3.22
N ALA A 182 19.91 42.29 -1.95
CA ALA A 182 20.06 43.27 -0.87
C ALA A 182 21.34 44.10 -1.09
N PRO A 183 21.27 45.47 -1.23
CA PRO A 183 22.47 46.28 -1.44
C PRO A 183 23.41 46.18 -0.24
N ALA A 184 24.69 45.89 -0.50
CA ALA A 184 25.73 45.99 0.51
C ALA A 184 25.68 47.42 1.09
N GLY A 185 25.36 47.53 2.38
CA GLY A 185 25.15 48.79 3.05
C GLY A 185 26.31 49.74 2.75
N LEU A 186 26.00 50.89 2.17
CA LEU A 186 26.94 52.00 2.01
C LEU A 186 27.50 52.34 3.38
N GLY A 187 28.81 52.06 3.57
CA GLY A 187 29.54 52.42 4.78
C GLY A 187 29.31 53.87 5.11
N ALA A 188 28.97 54.16 6.36
CA ALA A 188 28.82 55.49 6.87
C ALA A 188 30.10 56.26 6.62
N PRO A 189 30.05 57.56 6.15
CA PRO A 189 31.24 58.37 6.00
C PRO A 189 31.80 58.73 7.40
N HIS A 190 33.07 58.39 7.61
CA HIS A 190 33.85 58.87 8.77
C HIS A 190 33.82 60.40 8.82
N ALA A 191 33.09 60.95 9.77
CA ALA A 191 33.20 62.37 10.12
C ALA A 191 34.59 62.58 10.72
N ALA A 192 35.47 63.26 9.97
CA ALA A 192 36.71 63.73 10.46
C ALA A 192 36.46 64.88 11.44
N ALA A 193 36.73 64.69 12.73
CA ALA A 193 36.77 65.74 13.72
C ALA A 193 38.06 66.60 13.53
N HIS A 194 37.95 67.84 13.05
CA HIS A 194 38.98 68.85 13.16
C HIS A 194 38.91 69.47 14.52
N THR A 195 39.96 69.27 15.34
CA THR A 195 40.25 70.01 16.56
C THR A 195 40.96 71.33 16.20
N ARG A 196 40.47 72.43 16.72
CA ARG A 196 41.27 73.58 17.14
C ARG A 196 41.00 73.83 18.60
#